data_fa29a0bbc04979829e5fdb2722c41707
#
_entry.id   fa29a0bbc04979829e5fdb2722c41707
#
_cell.length_a   1.000
_cell.length_b   1.000
_cell.length_c   1.000
_cell.angle_alpha   90.00
_cell.angle_beta   90.00
_cell.angle_gamma   90.00
#
_symmetry.space_group_name_H-M   'P 1'
#
loop_
_entity.id
_entity.type
_entity.pdbx_description
1 polymer ?
#
loop_
_entity_poly.entity_id
_entity_poly.type
_entity_poly.pdbx_seq_one_letter_code
_entity_poly.pdbx_strand_id
1 'polypeptide(L)'
;MVILGLDSSTSVTGWAFREDKKILSAGFVDTKKFETTKEKTFHVIAELERDPNISKIAHINLEAALSGFAGGFTSQQVIITLARHNAVFAYILEEHFKKKVNLLS
;
A
#
# COMPACT_ATOMS: atom_id res chain seq x y z
N MET A 1 -4.02 18.52 -6.74
CA MET A 1 -3.51 17.18 -7.11
C MET A 1 -3.72 16.22 -5.96
N VAL A 2 -4.41 15.11 -6.22
CA VAL A 2 -4.69 14.13 -5.18
C VAL A 2 -3.63 13.04 -5.23
N ILE A 3 -3.10 12.67 -4.07
CA ILE A 3 -2.10 11.63 -3.90
C ILE A 3 -2.68 10.58 -2.97
N LEU A 4 -2.55 9.31 -3.36
CA LEU A 4 -2.90 8.19 -2.49
C LEU A 4 -1.65 7.73 -1.75
N GLY A 5 -1.70 7.78 -0.43
CA GLY A 5 -0.65 7.23 0.42
C GLY A 5 -1.07 5.90 0.99
N LEU A 6 -0.18 4.92 0.95
CA LEU A 6 -0.42 3.58 1.46
C LEU A 6 0.70 3.18 2.40
N ASP A 7 0.32 2.55 3.50
CA ASP A 7 1.25 1.93 4.46
C ASP A 7 0.84 0.47 4.58
N SER A 8 1.59 -0.40 3.90
CA SER A 8 1.22 -1.81 3.78
C SER A 8 2.10 -2.71 4.64
N SER A 9 1.45 -3.60 5.39
CA SER A 9 2.10 -4.73 6.04
C SER A 9 1.44 -6.02 5.53
N THR A 10 1.89 -7.16 6.03
CA THR A 10 1.32 -8.45 5.61
C THR A 10 -0.07 -8.71 6.17
N SER A 11 -0.53 -7.92 7.14
CA SER A 11 -1.82 -8.14 7.80
C SER A 11 -2.79 -6.97 7.70
N VAL A 12 -2.29 -5.76 7.47
CA VAL A 12 -3.15 -4.58 7.39
C VAL A 12 -2.53 -3.56 6.44
N THR A 13 -3.38 -2.80 5.74
CA THR A 13 -2.94 -1.70 4.90
C THR A 13 -3.70 -0.44 5.30
N GLY A 14 -2.96 0.60 5.69
CA GLY A 14 -3.51 1.93 5.92
C GLY A 14 -3.49 2.72 4.62
N TRP A 15 -4.49 3.58 4.44
CA TRP A 15 -4.57 4.39 3.24
C TRP A 15 -5.08 5.80 3.55
N ALA A 16 -4.65 6.76 2.74
CA ALA A 16 -5.12 8.14 2.85
C ALA A 16 -5.09 8.82 1.48
N PHE A 17 -6.15 9.52 1.15
CA PHE A 17 -6.18 10.41 -0.01
C PHE A 17 -5.89 11.82 0.47
N ARG A 18 -4.89 12.45 -0.12
CA ARG A 18 -4.44 13.80 0.27
C ARG A 18 -4.45 14.74 -0.92
N GLU A 19 -4.80 15.99 -0.64
CA GLU A 19 -4.64 17.07 -1.59
C GLU A 19 -3.90 18.19 -0.86
N ASP A 20 -2.67 18.48 -1.32
CA ASP A 20 -1.74 19.37 -0.63
C ASP A 20 -1.52 18.90 0.81
N LYS A 21 -1.85 19.70 1.81
CA LYS A 21 -1.69 19.36 3.22
C LYS A 21 -2.97 18.81 3.85
N LYS A 22 -4.03 18.67 3.05
CA LYS A 22 -5.33 18.25 3.55
C LYS A 22 -5.56 16.77 3.28
N ILE A 23 -6.00 16.05 4.31
CA ILE A 23 -6.45 14.66 4.16
C ILE A 23 -7.92 14.70 3.77
N LEU A 24 -8.24 14.14 2.61
CA LEU A 24 -9.62 14.08 2.12
C LEU A 24 -10.38 12.91 2.74
N SER A 25 -9.72 11.76 2.85
CA SER A 25 -10.28 10.57 3.49
C SER A 25 -9.14 9.64 3.86
N ALA A 26 -9.37 8.77 4.83
CA ALA A 26 -8.36 7.83 5.30
C ALA A 26 -9.03 6.63 5.95
N GLY A 27 -8.33 5.51 5.99
CA GLY A 27 -8.82 4.31 6.62
C GLY A 27 -7.78 3.21 6.62
N PHE A 28 -8.22 1.99 6.90
CA PHE A 28 -7.35 0.83 6.84
C PHE A 28 -8.15 -0.38 6.38
N VAL A 29 -7.43 -1.35 5.83
CA VAL A 29 -8.00 -2.60 5.32
C VAL A 29 -7.28 -3.76 5.99
N ASP A 30 -8.04 -4.64 6.66
CA ASP A 30 -7.49 -5.85 7.25
C ASP A 30 -7.37 -6.91 6.15
N THR A 31 -6.17 -7.43 5.96
CA THR A 31 -5.89 -8.42 4.93
C THR A 31 -5.43 -9.76 5.51
N LYS A 32 -5.57 -9.91 6.82
CA LYS A 32 -5.05 -11.08 7.55
C LYS A 32 -5.57 -12.42 7.04
N LYS A 33 -6.82 -12.45 6.61
CA LYS A 33 -7.47 -13.69 6.15
C LYS A 33 -7.01 -14.18 4.78
N PHE A 34 -6.31 -13.34 4.02
CA PHE A 34 -5.83 -13.73 2.70
C PHE A 34 -4.40 -14.27 2.80
N GLU A 35 -4.09 -15.30 2.02
CA GLU A 35 -2.80 -15.97 2.09
C GLU A 35 -1.73 -15.34 1.21
N THR A 36 -2.11 -14.85 0.02
CA THR A 36 -1.15 -14.32 -0.94
C THR A 36 -1.17 -12.80 -0.99
N THR A 37 -0.02 -12.20 -1.34
CA THR A 37 0.05 -10.76 -1.56
C THR A 37 -0.91 -10.31 -2.66
N LYS A 38 -1.06 -11.13 -3.70
CA LYS A 38 -1.99 -10.84 -4.78
C LYS A 38 -3.41 -10.66 -4.27
N GLU A 39 -3.89 -11.63 -3.48
CA GLU A 39 -5.25 -11.56 -2.91
C GLU A 39 -5.42 -10.35 -2.00
N LYS A 40 -4.42 -10.08 -1.16
CA LYS A 40 -4.43 -8.93 -0.25
C LYS A 40 -4.52 -7.63 -1.04
N THR A 41 -3.73 -7.52 -2.11
CA THR A 41 -3.69 -6.32 -2.93
C THR A 41 -5.04 -6.07 -3.61
N PHE A 42 -5.65 -7.10 -4.17
CA PHE A 42 -6.95 -6.94 -4.83
C PHE A 42 -8.06 -6.60 -3.83
N HIS A 43 -7.96 -7.08 -2.61
CA HIS A 43 -8.91 -6.68 -1.57
C HIS A 43 -8.75 -5.19 -1.21
N VAL A 44 -7.51 -4.74 -1.10
CA VAL A 44 -7.23 -3.31 -0.86
C VAL A 44 -7.76 -2.46 -2.02
N ILE A 45 -7.53 -2.89 -3.26
CA ILE A 45 -8.02 -2.18 -4.45
C ILE A 45 -9.54 -2.05 -4.39
N ALA A 46 -10.25 -3.13 -4.05
CA ALA A 46 -11.71 -3.10 -3.96
C ALA A 46 -12.19 -2.06 -2.95
N GLU A 47 -11.50 -1.95 -1.82
CA GLU A 47 -11.84 -0.93 -0.81
C GLU A 47 -11.54 0.47 -1.31
N LEU A 48 -10.39 0.68 -1.97
CA LEU A 48 -10.01 1.98 -2.50
C LEU A 48 -10.99 2.45 -3.58
N GLU A 49 -11.49 1.54 -4.39
CA GLU A 49 -12.42 1.88 -5.48
C GLU A 49 -13.79 2.35 -4.98
N ARG A 50 -14.08 2.14 -3.71
CA ARG A 50 -15.30 2.65 -3.10
C ARG A 50 -15.22 4.15 -2.78
N ASP A 51 -14.01 4.71 -2.78
CA ASP A 51 -13.81 6.12 -2.47
C ASP A 51 -13.77 6.92 -3.78
N PRO A 52 -14.58 7.98 -3.91
CA PRO A 52 -14.62 8.76 -5.14
C PRO A 52 -13.30 9.46 -5.46
N ASN A 53 -12.43 9.66 -4.48
CA ASN A 53 -11.14 10.30 -4.71
C ASN A 53 -10.20 9.44 -5.56
N ILE A 54 -10.46 8.13 -5.67
CA ILE A 54 -9.60 7.22 -6.44
C ILE A 54 -9.47 7.65 -7.91
N SER A 55 -10.51 8.23 -8.48
CA SER A 55 -10.49 8.68 -9.87
C SER A 55 -9.65 9.93 -10.09
N LYS A 56 -9.25 10.59 -9.02
CA LYS A 56 -8.54 11.88 -9.08
C LYS A 56 -7.05 11.76 -8.80
N ILE A 57 -6.55 10.57 -8.45
CA ILE A 57 -5.15 10.43 -8.02
C ILE A 57 -4.18 10.70 -9.16
N ALA A 58 -3.10 11.42 -8.85
CA ALA A 58 -2.01 11.69 -9.77
C ALA A 58 -0.96 10.58 -9.68
N HIS A 59 -0.68 10.12 -8.48
CA HIS A 59 0.26 9.04 -8.24
C HIS A 59 0.01 8.42 -6.87
N ILE A 60 0.72 7.33 -6.57
CA ILE A 60 0.58 6.57 -5.33
C ILE A 60 1.94 6.56 -4.62
N ASN A 61 1.93 6.85 -3.32
CA ASN A 61 3.11 6.70 -2.48
C ASN A 61 2.88 5.49 -1.57
N LEU A 62 3.76 4.51 -1.66
CA LEU A 62 3.68 3.29 -0.86
C LEU A 62 4.85 3.27 0.11
N GLU A 63 4.55 3.31 1.40
CA GLU A 63 5.56 3.18 2.44
C GLU A 63 5.95 1.73 2.59
N ALA A 64 7.25 1.45 2.50
CA ALA A 64 7.76 0.09 2.56
C ALA A 64 7.68 -0.45 3.99
N ALA A 65 7.14 -1.66 4.13
CA ALA A 65 6.97 -2.31 5.43
C ALA A 65 8.30 -2.55 6.16
N LEU A 66 9.42 -2.56 5.44
CA LEU A 66 10.75 -2.79 6.03
C LEU A 66 11.15 -1.74 7.05
N SER A 67 10.64 -0.52 6.94
CA SER A 67 11.02 0.57 7.83
C SER A 67 10.61 0.31 9.28
N GLY A 68 9.62 -0.54 9.51
CA GLY A 68 9.15 -0.88 10.87
C GLY A 68 10.02 -1.89 11.60
N PHE A 69 11.06 -2.43 10.97
CA PHE A 69 11.89 -3.50 11.53
C PHE A 69 13.34 -3.07 11.79
N ALA A 70 13.53 -1.83 12.15
CA ALA A 70 14.87 -1.27 12.40
C ALA A 70 15.53 -1.79 13.65
N GLY A 71 14.90 -2.65 14.45
CA GLY A 71 15.37 -3.08 15.74
C GLY A 71 16.41 -4.20 15.76
N GLY A 72 16.82 -4.71 14.62
CA GLY A 72 17.92 -5.68 14.56
C GLY A 72 17.55 -7.13 14.84
N PHE A 73 16.30 -7.43 15.16
CA PHE A 73 15.85 -8.80 15.43
C PHE A 73 15.17 -9.47 14.23
N THR A 74 15.07 -8.77 13.12
CA THR A 74 14.40 -9.29 11.94
C THR A 74 15.34 -10.22 11.18
N SER A 75 14.92 -11.46 10.95
CA SER A 75 15.70 -12.41 10.18
C SER A 75 15.77 -11.97 8.72
N GLN A 76 16.83 -12.41 8.04
CA GLN A 76 16.98 -12.16 6.61
C GLN A 76 15.78 -12.70 5.81
N GLN A 77 15.23 -13.82 6.24
CA GLN A 77 14.07 -14.43 5.61
C GLN A 77 12.84 -13.50 5.68
N VAL A 78 12.62 -12.87 6.81
CA VAL A 78 11.50 -11.93 7.00
C VAL A 78 11.70 -10.70 6.12
N ILE A 79 12.93 -10.18 6.04
CA ILE A 79 13.25 -9.03 5.20
C ILE A 79 12.95 -9.33 3.73
N ILE A 80 13.37 -10.51 3.25
CA ILE A 80 13.12 -10.93 1.87
C ILE A 80 11.61 -11.06 1.60
N THR A 81 10.88 -11.64 2.55
CA THR A 81 9.44 -11.80 2.43
C THR A 81 8.73 -10.46 2.32
N LEU A 82 9.12 -9.48 3.16
CA LEU A 82 8.54 -8.14 3.13
C LEU A 82 8.90 -7.39 1.84
N ALA A 83 10.14 -7.53 1.38
CA ALA A 83 10.56 -6.90 0.13
C ALA A 83 9.75 -7.45 -1.05
N ARG A 84 9.52 -8.75 -1.07
CA ARG A 84 8.70 -9.38 -2.11
C ARG A 84 7.26 -8.91 -2.04
N HIS A 85 6.70 -8.82 -0.84
CA HIS A 85 5.34 -8.31 -0.63
C HIS A 85 5.22 -6.90 -1.20
N ASN A 86 6.13 -6.01 -0.85
CA ASN A 86 6.11 -4.63 -1.31
C ASN A 86 6.21 -4.53 -2.83
N ALA A 87 7.08 -5.34 -3.45
CA ALA A 87 7.27 -5.32 -4.90
C ALA A 87 6.02 -5.79 -5.65
N VAL A 88 5.42 -6.88 -5.20
CA VAL A 88 4.19 -7.42 -5.82
C VAL A 88 3.03 -6.45 -5.63
N PHE A 89 2.89 -5.91 -4.41
CA PHE A 89 1.84 -4.94 -4.09
C PHE A 89 1.94 -3.72 -5.00
N ALA A 90 3.13 -3.14 -5.12
CA ALA A 90 3.36 -1.97 -5.98
C ALA A 90 3.08 -2.27 -7.44
N TYR A 91 3.52 -3.42 -7.93
CA TYR A 91 3.33 -3.82 -9.33
C TYR A 91 1.85 -3.92 -9.67
N ILE A 92 1.07 -4.60 -8.82
CA ILE A 92 -0.36 -4.78 -9.06
C ILE A 92 -1.08 -3.43 -9.05
N LEU A 93 -0.74 -2.55 -8.10
CA LEU A 93 -1.34 -1.21 -8.03
C LEU A 93 -1.04 -0.40 -9.31
N GLU A 94 0.21 -0.42 -9.77
CA GLU A 94 0.58 0.28 -10.99
C GLU A 94 -0.20 -0.22 -12.20
N GLU A 95 -0.30 -1.53 -12.34
CA GLU A 95 -1.01 -2.13 -13.47
C GLU A 95 -2.50 -1.84 -13.42
N HIS A 96 -3.09 -1.87 -12.23
CA HIS A 96 -4.53 -1.67 -12.08
C HIS A 96 -4.95 -0.23 -12.31
N PHE A 97 -4.27 0.71 -11.65
CA PHE A 97 -4.65 2.12 -11.71
C PHE A 97 -3.98 2.89 -12.84
N LYS A 98 -2.97 2.31 -13.48
CA LYS A 98 -2.16 2.98 -14.51
C LYS A 98 -1.56 4.29 -14.00
N LYS A 99 -1.12 4.28 -12.75
CA LYS A 99 -0.48 5.40 -12.08
C LYS A 99 0.84 4.94 -11.50
N LYS A 100 1.82 5.85 -11.45
CA LYS A 100 3.12 5.55 -10.88
C LYS A 100 2.99 5.28 -9.38
N VAL A 101 3.66 4.24 -8.90
CA VAL A 101 3.81 3.95 -7.48
C VAL A 101 5.24 4.29 -7.06
N ASN A 102 5.37 5.20 -6.11
CA ASN A 102 6.65 5.54 -5.51
C ASN A 102 6.81 4.73 -4.23
N LEU A 103 7.86 3.91 -4.18
CA LEU A 103 8.18 3.17 -2.96
C LEU A 103 9.03 4.06 -2.05
N LEU A 104 8.54 4.29 -0.83
CA LEU A 104 9.22 5.09 0.18
C LEU A 104 9.78 4.16 1.25
N SER A 105 11.02 4.37 1.62
CA SER A 105 11.66 3.56 2.66
C SER A 105 11.77 4.28 3.99
#